data_3d3eab35b41163f68e7ec9a85bd5feeb
#
_entry.id   3d3eab35b41163f68e7ec9a85bd5feeb
#
_cell.length_a   1.000
_cell.length_b   1.000
_cell.length_c   1.000
_cell.angle_alpha   90.00
_cell.angle_beta   90.00
_cell.angle_gamma   90.00
#
_symmetry.space_group_name_H-M   'P 1'
#
loop_
_entity.id
_entity.type
_entity.pdbx_description
1 polymer ?
#
loop_
_entity_poly.entity_id
_entity_poly.type
_entity_poly.pdbx_seq_one_letter_code
_entity_poly.pdbx_strand_id
1 'polypeptide(L)'
;MASQRKGGQGQIEERSKREQRANRILDAAAELMLRWGYNKTTIDDIARYAGVAKGTIYLHWKTREDLFTALMKREYIRLVEDVQQRIANDPEGGTLHGITKHSMLATMKSPLMKAVLLRDTDLLGEWMRKESASPSFSEQLAQSLALVEHVRSRGVVRDDIDIRKHVYMLDAITMGFLVIDQYMPDDFKYSDEEIVEMVTEVVERVFAPSPSSTPPPDEKTKQEISNTVISSLDDILAIRNRIDQEEDTP
;
A
#
# COMPACT_ATOMS: atom_id res chain seq x y z
N MET A 1 -7.35 -6.84 46.34
CA MET A 1 -7.38 -6.05 45.10
C MET A 1 -6.01 -5.84 44.40
N ALA A 2 -4.88 -6.27 44.96
CA ALA A 2 -3.54 -6.08 44.34
C ALA A 2 -3.10 -7.23 43.41
N SER A 3 -3.74 -8.39 43.43
CA SER A 3 -3.33 -9.58 42.66
C SER A 3 -3.76 -9.54 41.19
N GLN A 4 -4.87 -8.87 40.86
CA GLN A 4 -5.35 -8.78 39.47
C GLN A 4 -4.56 -7.78 38.58
N ARG A 5 -3.89 -6.79 39.17
CA ARG A 5 -3.07 -5.82 38.41
C ARG A 5 -1.74 -6.39 37.92
N LYS A 6 -1.15 -7.37 38.61
CA LYS A 6 0.11 -8.01 38.19
C LYS A 6 -0.05 -8.96 37.00
N GLY A 7 -1.20 -9.62 36.86
CA GLY A 7 -1.48 -10.51 35.73
C GLY A 7 -1.63 -9.76 34.39
N GLY A 8 -2.24 -8.60 34.42
CA GLY A 8 -2.45 -7.80 33.20
C GLY A 8 -1.16 -7.18 32.62
N GLN A 9 -0.27 -6.70 33.49
CA GLN A 9 1.02 -6.13 33.04
C GLN A 9 1.93 -7.18 32.39
N GLY A 10 2.01 -8.39 32.97
CA GLY A 10 2.81 -9.49 32.41
C GLY A 10 2.29 -9.91 31.02
N GLN A 11 0.99 -9.98 30.82
CA GLN A 11 0.39 -10.32 29.53
C GLN A 11 0.63 -9.24 28.46
N ILE A 12 0.60 -7.96 28.84
CA ILE A 12 0.89 -6.84 27.93
C ILE A 12 2.36 -6.86 27.50
N GLU A 13 3.29 -7.10 28.43
CA GLU A 13 4.71 -7.20 28.12
C GLU A 13 5.04 -8.41 27.23
N GLU A 14 4.39 -9.54 27.46
CA GLU A 14 4.61 -10.76 26.67
C GLU A 14 4.07 -10.60 25.25
N ARG A 15 2.91 -9.96 25.09
CA ARG A 15 2.34 -9.59 23.79
C ARG A 15 3.24 -8.62 23.04
N SER A 16 3.73 -7.57 23.69
CA SER A 16 4.67 -6.62 23.09
C SER A 16 5.98 -7.29 22.61
N LYS A 17 6.55 -8.20 23.42
CA LYS A 17 7.75 -8.96 23.03
C LYS A 17 7.48 -9.91 21.85
N ARG A 18 6.27 -10.50 21.78
CA ARG A 18 5.85 -11.35 20.66
C ARG A 18 5.72 -10.52 19.37
N GLU A 19 5.08 -9.36 19.43
CA GLU A 19 4.92 -8.44 18.30
C GLU A 19 6.28 -7.91 17.79
N GLN A 20 7.17 -7.49 18.70
CA GLN A 20 8.53 -7.06 18.34
C GLN A 20 9.32 -8.18 17.65
N ARG A 21 9.16 -9.42 18.08
CA ARG A 21 9.80 -10.58 17.45
C ARG A 21 9.22 -10.85 16.07
N ALA A 22 7.90 -10.80 15.92
CA ALA A 22 7.24 -10.93 14.62
C ALA A 22 7.74 -9.87 13.64
N ASN A 23 7.81 -8.61 14.06
CA ASN A 23 8.31 -7.53 13.21
C ASN A 23 9.76 -7.73 12.76
N ARG A 24 10.68 -8.19 13.66
CA ARG A 24 12.05 -8.51 13.25
C ARG A 24 12.11 -9.63 12.20
N ILE A 25 11.25 -10.65 12.33
CA ILE A 25 11.19 -11.75 11.34
C ILE A 25 10.68 -11.21 10.00
N LEU A 26 9.65 -10.38 10.01
CA LEU A 26 9.13 -9.76 8.79
C LEU A 26 10.14 -8.78 8.16
N ASP A 27 10.92 -8.04 8.95
CA ASP A 27 12.00 -7.18 8.43
C ASP A 27 13.08 -8.03 7.74
N ALA A 28 13.48 -9.15 8.35
CA ALA A 28 14.41 -10.09 7.75
C ALA A 28 13.88 -10.69 6.44
N ALA A 29 12.59 -11.04 6.41
CA ALA A 29 11.93 -11.56 5.21
C ALA A 29 11.88 -10.52 4.09
N ALA A 30 11.57 -9.26 4.42
CA ALA A 30 11.57 -8.15 3.46
C ALA A 30 12.93 -7.94 2.81
N GLU A 31 13.99 -7.86 3.63
CA GLU A 31 15.36 -7.67 3.18
C GLU A 31 15.82 -8.80 2.25
N LEU A 32 15.57 -10.06 2.63
CA LEU A 32 15.96 -11.21 1.85
C LEU A 32 15.15 -11.35 0.57
N MET A 33 13.85 -11.02 0.62
CA MET A 33 12.98 -11.01 -0.56
C MET A 33 13.44 -9.99 -1.58
N LEU A 34 13.81 -8.78 -1.15
CA LEU A 34 14.33 -7.74 -2.05
C LEU A 34 15.67 -8.13 -2.69
N ARG A 35 16.51 -8.91 -1.99
CA ARG A 35 17.81 -9.35 -2.51
C ARG A 35 17.73 -10.56 -3.44
N TRP A 36 16.89 -11.54 -3.11
CA TRP A 36 16.92 -12.87 -3.75
C TRP A 36 15.61 -13.23 -4.45
N GLY A 37 14.57 -12.46 -4.24
CA GLY A 37 13.21 -12.77 -4.66
C GLY A 37 12.51 -13.80 -3.77
N TYR A 38 11.19 -13.85 -3.93
CA TYR A 38 10.35 -14.79 -3.18
C TYR A 38 10.81 -16.24 -3.30
N ASN A 39 11.06 -16.73 -4.52
CA ASN A 39 11.32 -18.16 -4.75
C ASN A 39 12.60 -18.67 -4.08
N LYS A 40 13.61 -17.82 -3.90
CA LYS A 40 14.91 -18.19 -3.31
C LYS A 40 15.00 -17.94 -1.81
N THR A 41 14.09 -17.17 -1.24
CA THR A 41 14.10 -16.85 0.19
C THR A 41 13.48 -17.98 1.00
N THR A 42 14.23 -18.65 1.87
CA THR A 42 13.77 -19.78 2.68
C THR A 42 13.50 -19.39 4.13
N ILE A 43 12.68 -20.18 4.84
CA ILE A 43 12.44 -19.99 6.29
C ILE A 43 13.77 -20.11 7.08
N ASP A 44 14.70 -20.96 6.66
CA ASP A 44 15.99 -21.13 7.34
C ASP A 44 16.86 -19.89 7.20
N ASP A 45 16.84 -19.24 6.03
CA ASP A 45 17.57 -17.99 5.80
C ASP A 45 16.95 -16.85 6.61
N ILE A 46 15.62 -16.74 6.64
CA ILE A 46 14.91 -15.74 7.44
C ILE A 46 15.22 -15.94 8.93
N ALA A 47 15.17 -17.17 9.45
CA ALA A 47 15.48 -17.47 10.85
C ALA A 47 16.90 -17.04 11.22
N ARG A 48 17.88 -17.39 10.37
CA ARG A 48 19.28 -17.02 10.53
C ARG A 48 19.48 -15.50 10.51
N TYR A 49 18.86 -14.81 9.56
CA TYR A 49 18.97 -13.35 9.40
C TYR A 49 18.31 -12.60 10.57
N ALA A 50 17.14 -13.06 11.02
CA ALA A 50 16.40 -12.48 12.15
C ALA A 50 17.01 -12.82 13.52
N GLY A 51 17.99 -13.73 13.58
CA GLY A 51 18.60 -14.20 14.84
C GLY A 51 17.63 -14.98 15.73
N VAL A 52 16.77 -15.81 15.13
CA VAL A 52 15.80 -16.64 15.84
C VAL A 52 15.90 -18.12 15.44
N ALA A 53 15.41 -19.02 16.26
CA ALA A 53 15.27 -20.41 15.86
C ALA A 53 14.15 -20.59 14.83
N LYS A 54 14.30 -21.51 13.88
CA LYS A 54 13.28 -21.83 12.87
C LYS A 54 11.90 -22.12 13.49
N GLY A 55 11.88 -22.87 14.61
CA GLY A 55 10.64 -23.15 15.35
C GLY A 55 9.94 -21.90 15.87
N THR A 56 10.68 -20.81 16.12
CA THR A 56 10.11 -19.53 16.52
C THR A 56 9.26 -18.90 15.40
N ILE A 57 9.68 -19.05 14.14
CA ILE A 57 8.90 -18.58 12.99
C ILE A 57 7.57 -19.33 12.91
N TYR A 58 7.60 -20.65 13.06
CA TYR A 58 6.40 -21.49 13.03
C TYR A 58 5.43 -21.27 14.21
N LEU A 59 5.87 -20.60 15.30
CA LEU A 59 4.96 -20.12 16.35
C LEU A 59 4.12 -18.89 15.91
N HIS A 60 4.54 -18.18 14.86
CA HIS A 60 3.83 -17.02 14.32
C HIS A 60 3.07 -17.37 13.05
N TRP A 61 3.68 -18.14 12.13
CA TRP A 61 3.11 -18.49 10.82
C TRP A 61 3.28 -19.97 10.55
N LYS A 62 2.18 -20.64 10.15
CA LYS A 62 2.18 -22.09 9.92
C LYS A 62 2.98 -22.50 8.69
N THR A 63 2.95 -21.66 7.66
CA THR A 63 3.61 -21.89 6.37
C THR A 63 4.53 -20.72 5.98
N ARG A 64 5.35 -20.95 4.97
CA ARG A 64 6.16 -19.89 4.36
C ARG A 64 5.26 -18.85 3.68
N GLU A 65 4.21 -19.30 3.04
CA GLU A 65 3.21 -18.48 2.40
C GLU A 65 2.53 -17.53 3.39
N ASP A 66 2.09 -18.01 4.55
CA ASP A 66 1.48 -17.19 5.61
C ASP A 66 2.43 -16.07 6.06
N LEU A 67 3.73 -16.38 6.20
CA LEU A 67 4.73 -15.38 6.56
C LEU A 67 4.82 -14.27 5.50
N PHE A 68 4.89 -14.64 4.21
CA PHE A 68 5.00 -13.64 3.14
C PHE A 68 3.71 -12.86 2.95
N THR A 69 2.55 -13.48 3.12
CA THR A 69 1.25 -12.78 3.13
C THR A 69 1.19 -11.76 4.27
N ALA A 70 1.62 -12.15 5.48
CA ALA A 70 1.73 -11.22 6.61
C ALA A 70 2.75 -10.09 6.35
N LEU A 71 3.87 -10.37 5.67
CA LEU A 71 4.83 -9.36 5.25
C LEU A 71 4.16 -8.35 4.30
N MET A 72 3.54 -8.83 3.22
CA MET A 72 2.93 -7.96 2.22
C MET A 72 1.79 -7.13 2.81
N LYS A 73 1.00 -7.71 3.71
CA LYS A 73 -0.02 -7.00 4.47
C LYS A 73 0.58 -5.86 5.30
N ARG A 74 1.64 -6.13 6.05
CA ARG A 74 2.32 -5.11 6.86
C ARG A 74 2.86 -3.97 5.99
N GLU A 75 3.49 -4.28 4.87
CA GLU A 75 4.02 -3.27 3.95
C GLU A 75 2.90 -2.44 3.30
N TYR A 76 1.76 -3.07 3.00
CA TYR A 76 0.58 -2.35 2.52
C TYR A 76 0.00 -1.39 3.57
N ILE A 77 -0.10 -1.84 4.84
CA ILE A 77 -0.54 -0.98 5.95
C ILE A 77 0.39 0.23 6.09
N ARG A 78 1.71 0.01 6.08
CA ARG A 78 2.71 1.08 6.14
C ARG A 78 2.57 2.07 4.97
N LEU A 79 2.33 1.56 3.77
CA LEU A 79 2.08 2.41 2.60
C LEU A 79 0.86 3.30 2.81
N VAL A 80 -0.25 2.72 3.25
CA VAL A 80 -1.50 3.46 3.49
C VAL A 80 -1.32 4.51 4.58
N GLU A 81 -0.68 4.16 5.69
CA GLU A 81 -0.37 5.09 6.80
C GLU A 81 0.53 6.25 6.32
N ASP A 82 1.54 5.98 5.48
CA ASP A 82 2.40 7.03 4.90
C ASP A 82 1.60 7.96 3.99
N VAL A 83 0.71 7.42 3.14
CA VAL A 83 -0.19 8.24 2.29
C VAL A 83 -1.10 9.12 3.13
N GLN A 84 -1.76 8.55 4.14
CA GLN A 84 -2.66 9.27 5.05
C GLN A 84 -1.92 10.42 5.76
N GLN A 85 -0.74 10.13 6.31
CA GLN A 85 0.06 11.13 7.01
C GLN A 85 0.49 12.27 6.09
N ARG A 86 0.88 11.98 4.85
CA ARG A 86 1.27 12.99 3.86
C ARG A 86 0.09 13.87 3.48
N ILE A 87 -1.06 13.26 3.17
CA ILE A 87 -2.30 13.98 2.82
C ILE A 87 -2.74 14.87 3.99
N ALA A 88 -2.71 14.36 5.22
CA ALA A 88 -3.12 15.11 6.41
C ALA A 88 -2.22 16.31 6.71
N ASN A 89 -0.94 16.25 6.34
CA ASN A 89 0.05 17.30 6.60
C ASN A 89 0.23 18.30 5.45
N ASP A 90 -0.49 18.13 4.34
CA ASP A 90 -0.43 19.02 3.18
C ASP A 90 -1.76 19.77 3.02
N PRO A 91 -1.80 21.12 3.05
CA PRO A 91 -2.99 21.89 2.76
C PRO A 91 -3.63 21.56 1.40
N GLU A 92 -2.83 21.17 0.42
CA GLU A 92 -3.30 20.73 -0.91
C GLU A 92 -3.55 19.22 -0.99
N GLY A 93 -3.42 18.46 0.12
CA GLY A 93 -3.57 17.02 0.18
C GLY A 93 -4.93 16.49 -0.31
N GLY A 94 -6.01 17.29 -0.25
CA GLY A 94 -7.33 16.98 -0.77
C GLY A 94 -7.54 17.32 -2.25
N THR A 95 -6.55 17.85 -2.94
CA THR A 95 -6.62 18.10 -4.39
C THR A 95 -6.21 16.86 -5.18
N LEU A 96 -6.59 16.79 -6.47
CA LEU A 96 -6.12 15.73 -7.37
C LEU A 96 -4.59 15.66 -7.39
N HIS A 97 -3.94 16.84 -7.44
CA HIS A 97 -2.50 16.99 -7.37
C HIS A 97 -1.93 16.36 -6.09
N GLY A 98 -2.43 16.76 -4.92
CA GLY A 98 -1.95 16.28 -3.63
C GLY A 98 -2.16 14.77 -3.45
N ILE A 99 -3.34 14.26 -3.75
CA ILE A 99 -3.65 12.82 -3.67
C ILE A 99 -2.69 12.01 -4.54
N THR A 100 -2.52 12.40 -5.82
CA THR A 100 -1.64 11.70 -6.76
C THR A 100 -0.19 11.75 -6.29
N LYS A 101 0.32 12.94 -5.96
CA LYS A 101 1.68 13.17 -5.51
C LYS A 101 2.01 12.30 -4.28
N HIS A 102 1.17 12.33 -3.27
CA HIS A 102 1.43 11.63 -2.02
C HIS A 102 1.31 10.11 -2.16
N SER A 103 0.37 9.61 -2.97
CA SER A 103 0.26 8.19 -3.28
C SER A 103 1.49 7.68 -4.05
N MET A 104 1.96 8.43 -5.05
CA MET A 104 3.15 8.08 -5.80
C MET A 104 4.42 8.12 -4.94
N LEU A 105 4.63 9.19 -4.14
CA LEU A 105 5.79 9.27 -3.24
C LEU A 105 5.85 8.11 -2.24
N ALA A 106 4.71 7.72 -1.65
CA ALA A 106 4.65 6.60 -0.74
C ALA A 106 4.98 5.27 -1.47
N THR A 107 4.45 5.07 -2.67
CA THR A 107 4.73 3.88 -3.49
C THR A 107 6.21 3.80 -3.88
N MET A 108 6.83 4.89 -4.32
CA MET A 108 8.25 4.93 -4.68
C MET A 108 9.17 4.60 -3.49
N LYS A 109 8.77 4.98 -2.27
CA LYS A 109 9.50 4.68 -1.03
C LYS A 109 9.30 3.26 -0.50
N SER A 110 8.38 2.48 -1.09
CA SER A 110 8.11 1.10 -0.71
C SER A 110 8.47 0.12 -1.85
N PRO A 111 9.71 -0.41 -1.90
CA PRO A 111 10.13 -1.28 -3.00
C PRO A 111 9.25 -2.51 -3.20
N LEU A 112 8.74 -3.12 -2.10
CA LEU A 112 7.83 -4.26 -2.20
C LEU A 112 6.47 -3.86 -2.78
N MET A 113 5.92 -2.70 -2.39
CA MET A 113 4.64 -2.23 -2.94
C MET A 113 4.80 -1.75 -4.38
N LYS A 114 5.91 -1.13 -4.73
CA LYS A 114 6.27 -0.83 -6.13
C LYS A 114 6.31 -2.11 -6.97
N ALA A 115 6.93 -3.18 -6.46
CA ALA A 115 6.97 -4.48 -7.14
C ALA A 115 5.56 -5.10 -7.29
N VAL A 116 4.69 -4.97 -6.29
CA VAL A 116 3.27 -5.40 -6.39
C VAL A 116 2.56 -4.64 -7.49
N LEU A 117 2.69 -3.33 -7.53
CA LEU A 117 2.07 -2.48 -8.54
C LEU A 117 2.54 -2.86 -9.95
N LEU A 118 3.84 -3.10 -10.13
CA LEU A 118 4.44 -3.47 -11.41
C LEU A 118 4.25 -4.96 -11.76
N ARG A 119 3.67 -5.76 -10.87
CA ARG A 119 3.55 -7.22 -11.01
C ARG A 119 4.90 -7.89 -11.32
N ASP A 120 5.93 -7.46 -10.61
CA ASP A 120 7.29 -7.98 -10.77
C ASP A 120 7.34 -9.46 -10.38
N THR A 121 7.25 -10.33 -11.37
CA THR A 121 7.26 -11.79 -11.18
C THR A 121 8.64 -12.33 -10.79
N ASP A 122 9.71 -11.62 -11.06
CA ASP A 122 11.06 -12.02 -10.66
C ASP A 122 11.25 -11.85 -9.16
N LEU A 123 10.73 -10.74 -8.61
CA LEU A 123 10.77 -10.49 -7.18
C LEU A 123 9.68 -11.24 -6.42
N LEU A 124 8.43 -11.18 -6.87
CA LEU A 124 7.25 -11.68 -6.15
C LEU A 124 6.95 -13.16 -6.42
N GLY A 125 7.46 -13.72 -7.53
CA GLY A 125 7.38 -15.14 -7.84
C GLY A 125 5.97 -15.73 -7.81
N GLU A 126 5.86 -16.92 -7.19
CA GLU A 126 4.58 -17.63 -7.08
C GLU A 126 3.56 -16.94 -6.17
N TRP A 127 4.02 -16.11 -5.23
CA TRP A 127 3.12 -15.37 -4.35
C TRP A 127 2.18 -14.48 -5.15
N MET A 128 2.68 -13.73 -6.14
CA MET A 128 1.86 -12.85 -6.98
C MET A 128 0.81 -13.62 -7.78
N ARG A 129 1.14 -14.80 -8.29
CA ARG A 129 0.18 -15.62 -9.05
C ARG A 129 -0.99 -16.09 -8.18
N LYS A 130 -0.71 -16.47 -6.93
CA LYS A 130 -1.73 -16.91 -5.97
C LYS A 130 -2.59 -15.72 -5.53
N GLU A 131 -1.98 -14.60 -5.20
CA GLU A 131 -2.68 -13.40 -4.75
C GLU A 131 -3.60 -12.82 -5.84
N SER A 132 -3.15 -12.80 -7.11
CA SER A 132 -3.99 -12.30 -8.23
C SER A 132 -5.26 -13.12 -8.48
N ALA A 133 -5.32 -14.34 -7.98
CA ALA A 133 -6.49 -15.22 -8.04
C ALA A 133 -7.33 -15.19 -6.76
N SER A 134 -6.91 -14.43 -5.75
CA SER A 134 -7.61 -14.38 -4.45
C SER A 134 -8.84 -13.47 -4.48
N PRO A 135 -9.87 -13.74 -3.68
CA PRO A 135 -11.02 -12.85 -3.51
C PRO A 135 -10.60 -11.45 -3.03
N SER A 136 -9.56 -11.35 -2.23
CA SER A 136 -9.03 -10.09 -1.70
C SER A 136 -8.61 -9.10 -2.80
N PHE A 137 -8.12 -9.59 -3.93
CA PHE A 137 -7.78 -8.74 -5.08
C PHE A 137 -9.01 -8.07 -5.70
N SER A 138 -10.11 -8.81 -5.87
CA SER A 138 -11.36 -8.28 -6.40
C SER A 138 -11.98 -7.23 -5.47
N GLU A 139 -11.87 -7.44 -4.17
CA GLU A 139 -12.34 -6.50 -3.15
C GLU A 139 -11.50 -5.22 -3.13
N GLN A 140 -10.18 -5.32 -3.24
CA GLN A 140 -9.29 -4.16 -3.37
C GLN A 140 -9.62 -3.32 -4.61
N LEU A 141 -9.88 -3.96 -5.74
CA LEU A 141 -10.29 -3.26 -6.96
C LEU A 141 -11.63 -2.54 -6.76
N ALA A 142 -12.61 -3.20 -6.12
CA ALA A 142 -13.91 -2.58 -5.81
C ALA A 142 -13.76 -1.35 -4.90
N GLN A 143 -12.88 -1.43 -3.90
CA GLN A 143 -12.58 -0.31 -3.00
C GLN A 143 -11.88 0.85 -3.73
N SER A 144 -10.95 0.56 -4.62
CA SER A 144 -10.29 1.57 -5.46
C SER A 144 -11.30 2.29 -6.36
N LEU A 145 -12.23 1.54 -6.97
CA LEU A 145 -13.33 2.11 -7.75
C LEU A 145 -14.25 3.00 -6.89
N ALA A 146 -14.57 2.57 -5.65
CA ALA A 146 -15.39 3.34 -4.73
C ALA A 146 -14.69 4.65 -4.31
N LEU A 147 -13.39 4.62 -4.07
CA LEU A 147 -12.59 5.81 -3.75
C LEU A 147 -12.60 6.79 -4.94
N VAL A 148 -12.34 6.31 -6.17
CA VAL A 148 -12.37 7.16 -7.36
C VAL A 148 -13.77 7.77 -7.56
N GLU A 149 -14.84 7.00 -7.39
CA GLU A 149 -16.21 7.52 -7.48
C GLU A 149 -16.49 8.57 -6.40
N HIS A 150 -15.96 8.38 -5.21
CA HIS A 150 -16.10 9.35 -4.13
C HIS A 150 -15.43 10.70 -4.46
N VAL A 151 -14.16 10.70 -4.88
CA VAL A 151 -13.46 11.95 -5.25
C VAL A 151 -14.09 12.60 -6.47
N ARG A 152 -14.65 11.80 -7.39
CA ARG A 152 -15.43 12.26 -8.54
C ARG A 152 -16.71 12.98 -8.11
N SER A 153 -17.49 12.41 -7.20
CA SER A 153 -18.73 13.03 -6.68
C SER A 153 -18.49 14.37 -5.97
N ARG A 154 -17.24 14.63 -5.54
CA ARG A 154 -16.80 15.89 -4.94
C ARG A 154 -16.21 16.87 -5.93
N GLY A 155 -16.21 16.54 -7.22
CA GLY A 155 -15.69 17.42 -8.28
C GLY A 155 -14.17 17.54 -8.30
N VAL A 156 -13.44 16.63 -7.67
CA VAL A 156 -11.96 16.58 -7.70
C VAL A 156 -11.45 16.13 -9.05
N VAL A 157 -12.19 15.23 -9.69
CA VAL A 157 -11.90 14.72 -11.02
C VAL A 157 -13.10 14.89 -11.95
N ARG A 158 -12.83 14.92 -13.24
CA ARG A 158 -13.87 15.04 -14.29
C ARG A 158 -14.83 13.85 -14.25
N ASP A 159 -16.09 14.09 -14.61
CA ASP A 159 -17.18 13.10 -14.53
C ASP A 159 -17.70 12.63 -15.90
N ASP A 160 -17.17 13.18 -17.00
CA ASP A 160 -17.54 12.85 -18.38
C ASP A 160 -16.86 11.58 -18.93
N ILE A 161 -15.99 10.93 -18.14
CA ILE A 161 -15.33 9.67 -18.48
C ILE A 161 -15.98 8.54 -17.67
N ASP A 162 -16.24 7.39 -18.31
CA ASP A 162 -16.64 6.18 -17.59
C ASP A 162 -15.62 5.79 -16.52
N ILE A 163 -16.08 5.40 -15.33
CA ILE A 163 -15.20 5.15 -14.19
C ILE A 163 -14.16 4.05 -14.44
N ARG A 164 -14.51 3.01 -15.20
CA ARG A 164 -13.57 1.94 -15.53
C ARG A 164 -12.49 2.44 -16.48
N LYS A 165 -12.85 3.30 -17.43
CA LYS A 165 -11.88 3.98 -18.30
C LYS A 165 -10.98 4.91 -17.51
N HIS A 166 -11.54 5.62 -16.52
CA HIS A 166 -10.77 6.48 -15.62
C HIS A 166 -9.70 5.70 -14.89
N VAL A 167 -10.07 4.61 -14.19
CA VAL A 167 -9.12 3.75 -13.47
C VAL A 167 -8.09 3.15 -14.43
N TYR A 168 -8.53 2.63 -15.59
CA TYR A 168 -7.61 2.06 -16.57
C TYR A 168 -6.57 3.07 -17.08
N MET A 169 -7.01 4.31 -17.38
CA MET A 169 -6.09 5.36 -17.83
C MET A 169 -5.14 5.81 -16.72
N LEU A 170 -5.62 5.92 -15.48
CA LEU A 170 -4.80 6.27 -14.33
C LEU A 170 -3.71 5.21 -14.10
N ASP A 171 -4.07 3.93 -14.10
CA ASP A 171 -3.13 2.82 -13.96
C ASP A 171 -2.13 2.80 -15.12
N ALA A 172 -2.60 3.01 -16.37
CA ALA A 172 -1.72 3.04 -17.54
C ALA A 172 -0.69 4.19 -17.47
N ILE A 173 -1.09 5.37 -17.00
CA ILE A 173 -0.19 6.51 -16.81
C ILE A 173 0.83 6.18 -15.72
N THR A 174 0.38 5.80 -14.52
CA THR A 174 1.26 5.56 -13.38
C THR A 174 2.22 4.40 -13.63
N MET A 175 1.73 3.27 -14.14
CA MET A 175 2.57 2.14 -14.52
C MET A 175 3.55 2.50 -15.64
N GLY A 176 3.10 3.24 -16.65
CA GLY A 176 3.94 3.67 -17.77
C GLY A 176 5.19 4.41 -17.29
N PHE A 177 5.04 5.38 -16.40
CA PHE A 177 6.16 6.11 -15.82
C PHE A 177 7.09 5.24 -14.97
N LEU A 178 6.55 4.28 -14.23
CA LEU A 178 7.36 3.39 -13.38
C LEU A 178 8.11 2.32 -14.18
N VAL A 179 7.56 1.90 -15.33
CA VAL A 179 8.17 0.85 -16.16
C VAL A 179 9.19 1.43 -17.14
N ILE A 180 8.92 2.62 -17.70
CA ILE A 180 9.74 3.17 -18.79
C ILE A 180 11.20 3.42 -18.37
N ASP A 181 11.44 3.71 -17.09
CA ASP A 181 12.77 4.00 -16.56
C ASP A 181 13.78 2.87 -16.81
N GLN A 182 13.33 1.59 -16.81
CA GLN A 182 14.20 0.43 -17.10
C GLN A 182 14.58 0.31 -18.57
N TYR A 183 13.90 1.03 -19.47
CA TYR A 183 14.18 1.03 -20.91
C TYR A 183 14.93 2.29 -21.35
N MET A 184 15.06 3.29 -20.47
CA MET A 184 15.74 4.53 -20.79
C MET A 184 17.25 4.43 -20.55
N PRO A 185 18.07 5.04 -21.43
CA PRO A 185 19.49 5.25 -21.17
C PRO A 185 19.73 6.06 -19.88
N ASP A 186 20.90 5.88 -19.26
CA ASP A 186 21.19 6.50 -17.95
C ASP A 186 21.12 8.04 -17.96
N ASP A 187 21.42 8.67 -19.08
CA ASP A 187 21.31 10.13 -19.28
C ASP A 187 19.87 10.63 -19.47
N PHE A 188 18.90 9.74 -19.59
CA PHE A 188 17.47 10.02 -19.63
C PHE A 188 16.71 9.59 -18.37
N LYS A 189 17.41 9.13 -17.34
CA LYS A 189 16.80 8.76 -16.08
C LYS A 189 16.55 9.98 -15.21
N TYR A 190 15.44 9.94 -14.49
CA TYR A 190 15.00 10.98 -13.57
C TYR A 190 15.00 10.46 -12.15
N SER A 191 15.10 11.37 -11.17
CA SER A 191 14.90 11.04 -9.76
C SER A 191 13.44 10.64 -9.49
N ASP A 192 13.21 9.93 -8.39
CA ASP A 192 11.85 9.55 -7.96
C ASP A 192 10.95 10.78 -7.80
N GLU A 193 11.48 11.90 -7.30
CA GLU A 193 10.77 13.16 -7.15
C GLU A 193 10.36 13.75 -8.51
N GLU A 194 11.25 13.77 -9.49
CA GLU A 194 10.95 14.25 -10.84
C GLU A 194 9.92 13.37 -11.54
N ILE A 195 10.00 12.04 -11.38
CA ILE A 195 8.98 11.11 -11.91
C ILE A 195 7.61 11.40 -11.29
N VAL A 196 7.56 11.62 -9.97
CA VAL A 196 6.31 11.95 -9.28
C VAL A 196 5.72 13.27 -9.79
N GLU A 197 6.53 14.29 -10.00
CA GLU A 197 6.08 15.56 -10.57
C GLU A 197 5.49 15.38 -11.98
N MET A 198 6.18 14.65 -12.85
CA MET A 198 5.69 14.37 -14.21
C MET A 198 4.37 13.59 -14.20
N VAL A 199 4.26 12.53 -13.39
CA VAL A 199 3.02 11.75 -13.25
C VAL A 199 1.88 12.65 -12.76
N THR A 200 2.14 13.44 -11.75
CA THR A 200 1.14 14.30 -11.13
C THR A 200 0.63 15.35 -12.13
N GLU A 201 1.54 15.96 -12.89
CA GLU A 201 1.17 16.91 -13.95
C GLU A 201 0.31 16.26 -15.05
N VAL A 202 0.67 15.07 -15.50
CA VAL A 202 -0.09 14.34 -16.52
C VAL A 202 -1.47 13.94 -15.99
N VAL A 203 -1.54 13.40 -14.78
CA VAL A 203 -2.81 13.01 -14.15
C VAL A 203 -3.73 14.22 -13.97
N GLU A 204 -3.20 15.36 -13.53
CA GLU A 204 -3.96 16.59 -13.38
C GLU A 204 -4.49 17.09 -14.72
N ARG A 205 -3.67 17.14 -15.76
CA ARG A 205 -4.09 17.55 -17.11
C ARG A 205 -5.16 16.66 -17.74
N VAL A 206 -5.13 15.36 -17.44
CA VAL A 206 -6.06 14.36 -18.00
C VAL A 206 -7.38 14.31 -17.22
N PHE A 207 -7.31 14.42 -15.89
CA PHE A 207 -8.45 14.12 -15.03
C PHE A 207 -9.01 15.33 -14.27
N ALA A 208 -8.36 16.48 -14.27
CA ALA A 208 -8.94 17.68 -13.66
C ALA A 208 -10.30 18.02 -14.27
N PRO A 209 -11.26 18.51 -13.49
CA PRO A 209 -12.53 19.01 -13.98
C PRO A 209 -12.33 20.13 -15.01
N SER A 210 -13.23 20.25 -15.96
CA SER A 210 -13.19 21.39 -16.90
C SER A 210 -13.37 22.71 -16.13
N PRO A 211 -12.55 23.73 -16.37
CA PRO A 211 -12.65 25.03 -15.67
C PRO A 211 -14.02 25.70 -15.78
N SER A 212 -14.79 25.32 -16.81
CA SER A 212 -16.15 25.83 -17.06
C SER A 212 -17.22 25.10 -16.25
N SER A 213 -16.93 23.96 -15.65
CA SER A 213 -17.93 23.10 -15.00
C SER A 213 -17.91 23.15 -13.48
N THR A 214 -16.76 23.41 -12.89
CA THR A 214 -16.63 23.42 -11.42
C THR A 214 -15.55 24.42 -11.00
N PRO A 215 -15.85 25.36 -10.08
CA PRO A 215 -14.79 26.19 -9.51
C PRO A 215 -13.82 25.33 -8.70
N PRO A 216 -12.54 25.74 -8.58
CA PRO A 216 -11.59 25.02 -7.73
C PRO A 216 -12.12 24.91 -6.29
N PRO A 217 -11.89 23.78 -5.61
CA PRO A 217 -12.36 23.58 -4.24
C PRO A 217 -11.75 24.63 -3.31
N ASP A 218 -12.59 25.22 -2.45
CA ASP A 218 -12.12 26.08 -1.36
C ASP A 218 -11.39 25.26 -0.28
N GLU A 219 -10.71 25.95 0.65
CA GLU A 219 -9.92 25.30 1.70
C GLU A 219 -10.75 24.32 2.56
N LYS A 220 -12.02 24.63 2.83
CA LYS A 220 -12.93 23.76 3.57
C LYS A 220 -13.19 22.47 2.79
N THR A 221 -13.49 22.61 1.50
CA THR A 221 -13.74 21.46 0.62
C THR A 221 -12.49 20.60 0.46
N LYS A 222 -11.31 21.18 0.31
CA LYS A 222 -10.04 20.44 0.29
C LYS A 222 -9.84 19.61 1.56
N GLN A 223 -10.10 20.21 2.72
CA GLN A 223 -10.00 19.51 4.01
C GLN A 223 -11.03 18.38 4.15
N GLU A 224 -12.27 18.60 3.70
CA GLU A 224 -13.30 17.56 3.70
C GLU A 224 -12.92 16.39 2.77
N ILE A 225 -12.32 16.67 1.62
CA ILE A 225 -11.83 15.65 0.69
C ILE A 225 -10.66 14.89 1.32
N SER A 226 -9.67 15.58 1.90
CA SER A 226 -8.55 14.95 2.63
C SER A 226 -9.06 13.99 3.70
N ASN A 227 -9.98 14.43 4.56
CA ASN A 227 -10.54 13.61 5.62
C ASN A 227 -11.28 12.39 5.06
N THR A 228 -11.95 12.54 3.93
CA THR A 228 -12.67 11.43 3.31
C THR A 228 -11.72 10.41 2.66
N VAL A 229 -10.69 10.88 1.97
CA VAL A 229 -9.66 9.99 1.41
C VAL A 229 -8.99 9.20 2.55
N ILE A 230 -8.64 9.87 3.64
CA ILE A 230 -8.06 9.23 4.83
C ILE A 230 -9.02 8.17 5.40
N SER A 231 -10.30 8.51 5.59
CA SER A 231 -11.31 7.57 6.09
C SER A 231 -11.52 6.37 5.15
N SER A 232 -11.52 6.59 3.83
CA SER A 232 -11.63 5.49 2.86
C SER A 232 -10.43 4.56 2.91
N LEU A 233 -9.23 5.09 3.16
CA LEU A 233 -8.03 4.29 3.38
C LEU A 233 -8.11 3.48 4.69
N ASP A 234 -8.68 4.03 5.76
CA ASP A 234 -8.96 3.31 7.01
C ASP A 234 -9.94 2.14 6.79
N ASP A 235 -10.99 2.37 6.00
CA ASP A 235 -11.96 1.31 5.65
C ASP A 235 -11.30 0.17 4.87
N ILE A 236 -10.39 0.50 3.94
CA ILE A 236 -9.59 -0.49 3.21
C ILE A 236 -8.76 -1.34 4.18
N LEU A 237 -8.09 -0.71 5.14
CA LEU A 237 -7.32 -1.42 6.18
C LEU A 237 -8.22 -2.28 7.07
N ALA A 238 -9.40 -1.79 7.45
CA ALA A 238 -10.34 -2.52 8.30
C ALA A 238 -10.90 -3.77 7.62
N ILE A 239 -11.22 -3.70 6.31
CA ILE A 239 -11.70 -4.85 5.54
C ILE A 239 -10.60 -5.90 5.43
N ARG A 240 -9.37 -5.50 5.09
CA ARG A 240 -8.24 -6.41 5.01
C ARG A 240 -7.96 -7.13 6.34
N ASN A 241 -8.16 -6.44 7.46
CA ASN A 241 -8.03 -7.04 8.80
C ASN A 241 -9.16 -8.05 9.14
N ARG A 242 -10.38 -7.88 8.59
CA ARG A 242 -11.49 -8.80 8.81
C ARG A 242 -11.35 -10.09 8.03
N ILE A 243 -10.94 -10.04 6.77
CA ILE A 243 -10.74 -11.20 5.91
C ILE A 243 -9.79 -12.20 6.59
N ASP A 244 -8.69 -11.69 7.17
CA ASP A 244 -7.72 -12.56 7.85
C ASP A 244 -8.25 -13.21 9.13
N GLN A 245 -9.24 -12.59 9.82
CA GLN A 245 -9.86 -13.18 11.00
C GLN A 245 -10.84 -14.31 10.64
N GLU A 246 -11.45 -14.25 9.46
CA GLU A 246 -12.35 -15.29 8.96
C GLU A 246 -11.59 -16.49 8.41
N GLU A 247 -10.43 -16.30 7.80
CA GLU A 247 -9.55 -17.39 7.35
C GLU A 247 -8.83 -18.12 8.50
N ASP A 248 -8.64 -17.47 9.66
CA ASP A 248 -8.05 -18.08 10.86
C ASP A 248 -9.08 -18.82 11.75
N THR A 249 -10.36 -18.83 11.38
CA THR A 249 -11.40 -19.57 12.12
C THR A 249 -11.48 -21.00 11.56
N PRO A 250 -11.22 -22.03 12.40
CA PRO A 250 -11.15 -23.44 11.97
C PRO A 250 -12.48 -24.00 11.53
#